data_99e4c0d202b6e7024f5353af058910b4
#
_entry.id   99e4c0d202b6e7024f5353af058910b4
#
_cell.length_a   1.000
_cell.length_b   1.000
_cell.length_c   1.000
_cell.angle_alpha   90.00
_cell.angle_beta   90.00
_cell.angle_gamma   90.00
#
_symmetry.space_group_name_H-M   'P 1'
#
loop_
_entity.id
_entity.type
_entity.pdbx_description
1 polymer ?
#
loop_
_entity_poly.entity_id
_entity_poly.type
_entity_poly.pdbx_seq_one_letter_code
_entity_poly.pdbx_strand_id
1 'polypeptide(L)'
;MNVLIRYCFLFCLCIISVDIVAQTLNNNIKGLVKCQGKGVPNVVVTNGFDCVLTDINGKYTIPYHRDARFVYITTPAGYLPVRKHSLPCYYQRIDGESQTYDFTLIKNSKNDIDHIFLVQSDVQVAKESDIAGYVKYLQDVHQYINKQIKNDELFILDCGDIVGNTPSFFSKYIEASDVIDIPVYRTIGNHDMEYGVRSYEHSYKTFEDYFGPIYYSFNRGKAHYIVLNNNYYINRNYRYIGYIDERTLQWLEKDLEFVPKDHLVFVSMHIPSSSTKELQFNALLPDETSNAASLYDILKGYDAHLLTGHSHYNWNVVFNDSLMEHNTAAVCGTFWKADICTDGTPSGYGVYKVSGNKVTWAYKSIGYPITHQFRVYPVGASDERPEDIIANVWNWDELWKVEWYEDGKYMGAMERFEGYDPEAKIICSDKERVVYDWIMPIKTEHLFRAIPTNKNAEIEICVTDRFGNIYKEKVKTIK
;
A
#
# COMPACT_ATOMS: atom_id res chain seq x y z
N MET A 1 -40.87 -50.60 -41.90
CA MET A 1 -40.16 -49.47 -42.46
C MET A 1 -40.07 -48.24 -41.49
N ASN A 2 -40.92 -48.15 -40.49
CA ASN A 2 -40.96 -47.00 -39.58
C ASN A 2 -40.10 -47.09 -38.29
N VAL A 3 -39.47 -48.22 -38.02
CA VAL A 3 -38.64 -48.42 -36.81
C VAL A 3 -37.14 -48.11 -37.09
N LEU A 4 -36.67 -48.42 -38.30
CA LEU A 4 -35.27 -48.19 -38.69
C LEU A 4 -34.95 -46.67 -38.83
N ILE A 5 -35.92 -45.86 -39.25
CA ILE A 5 -35.71 -44.38 -39.42
C ILE A 5 -35.60 -43.67 -38.06
N ARG A 6 -36.23 -44.17 -36.99
CA ARG A 6 -36.13 -43.58 -35.65
C ARG A 6 -34.76 -43.81 -35.00
N TYR A 7 -34.09 -44.90 -35.26
CA TYR A 7 -32.77 -45.18 -34.72
C TYR A 7 -31.64 -44.40 -35.44
N CYS A 8 -31.81 -44.18 -36.77
CA CYS A 8 -30.85 -43.32 -37.47
C CYS A 8 -30.92 -41.84 -37.07
N PHE A 9 -32.12 -41.33 -36.72
CA PHE A 9 -32.24 -39.93 -36.24
C PHE A 9 -31.69 -39.73 -34.81
N LEU A 10 -31.84 -40.74 -33.94
CA LEU A 10 -31.22 -40.67 -32.60
C LEU A 10 -29.70 -40.80 -32.66
N PHE A 11 -29.15 -41.57 -33.57
CA PHE A 11 -27.70 -41.75 -33.72
C PHE A 11 -27.02 -40.49 -34.33
N CYS A 12 -27.68 -39.82 -35.27
CA CYS A 12 -27.20 -38.54 -35.81
C CYS A 12 -27.27 -37.38 -34.79
N LEU A 13 -28.29 -37.35 -33.90
CA LEU A 13 -28.38 -36.36 -32.84
C LEU A 13 -27.31 -36.56 -31.76
N CYS A 14 -26.91 -37.80 -31.45
CA CYS A 14 -25.83 -38.09 -30.53
C CYS A 14 -24.44 -37.73 -31.07
N ILE A 15 -24.22 -37.81 -32.39
CA ILE A 15 -22.95 -37.46 -33.03
C ILE A 15 -22.79 -35.90 -33.09
N ILE A 16 -23.88 -35.18 -33.36
CA ILE A 16 -23.86 -33.72 -33.40
C ILE A 16 -23.66 -33.12 -31.99
N SER A 17 -24.15 -33.78 -30.92
CA SER A 17 -23.96 -33.33 -29.55
C SER A 17 -22.54 -33.60 -29.00
N VAL A 18 -21.79 -34.55 -29.56
CA VAL A 18 -20.40 -34.84 -29.16
C VAL A 18 -19.43 -33.86 -29.82
N ASP A 19 -19.69 -33.43 -31.05
CA ASP A 19 -18.84 -32.41 -31.71
C ASP A 19 -18.99 -31.01 -31.12
N ILE A 20 -20.12 -30.66 -30.54
CA ILE A 20 -20.33 -29.37 -29.88
C ILE A 20 -19.62 -29.30 -28.49
N VAL A 21 -19.44 -30.45 -27.84
CA VAL A 21 -18.70 -30.50 -26.57
C VAL A 21 -17.18 -30.55 -26.77
N ALA A 22 -16.72 -31.02 -27.95
CA ALA A 22 -15.29 -31.10 -28.28
C ALA A 22 -14.68 -29.78 -28.81
N GLN A 23 -15.48 -28.80 -29.18
CA GLN A 23 -14.99 -27.49 -29.66
C GLN A 23 -14.72 -26.47 -28.55
N THR A 24 -14.97 -26.78 -27.28
CA THR A 24 -14.71 -25.88 -26.13
C THR A 24 -13.35 -26.10 -25.44
N LEU A 25 -12.48 -26.93 -26.00
CA LEU A 25 -11.20 -27.29 -25.36
C LEU A 25 -10.01 -26.92 -26.26
N ASN A 26 -9.61 -25.66 -26.28
CA ASN A 26 -8.21 -25.21 -26.43
C ASN A 26 -8.07 -23.69 -26.67
N ASN A 27 -8.70 -22.86 -25.88
CA ASN A 27 -8.45 -21.42 -25.93
C ASN A 27 -7.36 -21.02 -24.92
N ASN A 28 -6.14 -21.53 -25.11
CA ASN A 28 -5.01 -21.03 -24.34
C ASN A 28 -4.64 -19.61 -24.82
N ILE A 29 -4.39 -18.75 -23.85
CA ILE A 29 -3.79 -17.43 -24.08
C ILE A 29 -2.30 -17.63 -24.32
N LYS A 30 -1.74 -16.92 -25.31
CA LYS A 30 -0.33 -16.99 -25.69
C LYS A 30 0.25 -15.60 -25.78
N GLY A 31 1.57 -15.50 -25.84
CA GLY A 31 2.24 -14.24 -26.09
C GLY A 31 3.75 -14.34 -26.00
N LEU A 32 4.36 -13.17 -26.10
CA LEU A 32 5.79 -12.99 -26.10
C LEU A 32 6.14 -11.84 -25.12
N VAL A 33 7.06 -12.08 -24.21
CA VAL A 33 7.70 -11.02 -23.42
C VAL A 33 9.05 -10.70 -24.04
N LYS A 34 9.28 -9.44 -24.43
CA LYS A 34 10.49 -9.02 -25.15
C LYS A 34 11.10 -7.75 -24.56
N CYS A 35 12.41 -7.63 -24.72
CA CYS A 35 13.18 -6.42 -24.46
C CYS A 35 14.12 -6.18 -25.66
N GLN A 36 14.08 -4.99 -26.27
CA GLN A 36 14.90 -4.63 -27.45
C GLN A 36 14.81 -5.66 -28.59
N GLY A 37 13.58 -6.18 -28.84
CA GLY A 37 13.30 -7.16 -29.88
C GLY A 37 13.71 -8.61 -29.56
N LYS A 38 14.35 -8.87 -28.42
CA LYS A 38 14.74 -10.21 -27.96
C LYS A 38 13.76 -10.73 -26.90
N GLY A 39 13.43 -12.02 -26.95
CA GLY A 39 12.63 -12.65 -25.90
C GLY A 39 13.31 -12.60 -24.54
N VAL A 40 12.52 -12.41 -23.49
CA VAL A 40 12.99 -12.43 -22.08
C VAL A 40 12.51 -13.73 -21.44
N PRO A 41 13.41 -14.64 -21.08
CA PRO A 41 13.06 -15.91 -20.44
C PRO A 41 12.75 -15.74 -18.95
N ASN A 42 12.06 -16.74 -18.38
CA ASN A 42 11.76 -16.85 -16.95
C ASN A 42 10.98 -15.65 -16.37
N VAL A 43 10.15 -15.01 -17.21
CA VAL A 43 9.20 -14.00 -16.73
C VAL A 43 7.94 -14.72 -16.29
N VAL A 44 7.47 -14.46 -15.09
CA VAL A 44 6.18 -14.98 -14.62
C VAL A 44 5.07 -14.22 -15.34
N VAL A 45 4.17 -14.97 -15.98
CA VAL A 45 2.96 -14.46 -16.63
C VAL A 45 1.77 -15.07 -15.94
N THR A 46 0.78 -14.27 -15.63
CA THR A 46 -0.43 -14.72 -14.93
C THR A 46 -1.69 -14.17 -15.58
N ASN A 47 -2.80 -14.87 -15.38
CA ASN A 47 -4.15 -14.40 -15.71
C ASN A 47 -5.00 -14.14 -14.46
N GLY A 48 -4.34 -14.09 -13.28
CA GLY A 48 -4.99 -13.94 -11.98
C GLY A 48 -5.50 -15.26 -11.37
N PHE A 49 -5.28 -16.38 -12.03
CA PHE A 49 -5.62 -17.74 -11.56
C PHE A 49 -4.42 -18.68 -11.64
N ASP A 50 -3.70 -18.63 -12.74
CA ASP A 50 -2.52 -19.44 -13.00
C ASP A 50 -1.31 -18.56 -13.22
N CYS A 51 -0.13 -19.11 -12.94
CA CYS A 51 1.17 -18.51 -13.21
C CYS A 51 2.01 -19.47 -14.04
N VAL A 52 2.66 -18.95 -15.10
CA VAL A 52 3.57 -19.72 -15.96
C VAL A 52 4.83 -18.91 -16.23
N LEU A 53 5.93 -19.58 -16.59
CA LEU A 53 7.16 -18.93 -17.00
C LEU A 53 7.25 -18.81 -18.53
N THR A 54 7.85 -17.73 -19.00
CA THR A 54 8.27 -17.63 -20.40
C THR A 54 9.44 -18.59 -20.68
N ASP A 55 9.46 -19.16 -21.89
CA ASP A 55 10.54 -20.02 -22.39
C ASP A 55 11.81 -19.22 -22.73
N ILE A 56 12.85 -19.89 -23.22
CA ILE A 56 14.13 -19.26 -23.61
C ILE A 56 13.98 -18.19 -24.70
N ASN A 57 12.90 -18.23 -25.48
CA ASN A 57 12.59 -17.26 -26.52
C ASN A 57 11.59 -16.16 -26.03
N GLY A 58 11.25 -16.16 -24.74
CA GLY A 58 10.30 -15.23 -24.16
C GLY A 58 8.82 -15.58 -24.42
N LYS A 59 8.50 -16.75 -24.99
CA LYS A 59 7.14 -17.19 -25.30
C LYS A 59 6.49 -17.83 -24.08
N TYR A 60 5.18 -17.63 -23.96
CA TYR A 60 4.37 -18.26 -22.94
C TYR A 60 3.05 -18.80 -23.50
N THR A 61 2.47 -19.74 -22.78
CA THR A 61 1.12 -20.25 -23.01
C THR A 61 0.50 -20.49 -21.63
N ILE A 62 -0.65 -19.84 -21.37
CA ILE A 62 -1.39 -19.96 -20.11
C ILE A 62 -2.83 -20.41 -20.40
N PRO A 63 -3.43 -21.26 -19.56
CA PRO A 63 -4.83 -21.66 -19.74
C PRO A 63 -5.77 -20.46 -19.75
N TYR A 64 -6.77 -20.48 -20.63
CA TYR A 64 -7.84 -19.47 -20.57
C TYR A 64 -8.75 -19.79 -19.37
N HIS A 65 -9.03 -18.76 -18.59
CA HIS A 65 -10.04 -18.82 -17.53
C HIS A 65 -11.14 -17.80 -17.86
N ARG A 66 -12.41 -18.22 -17.83
CA ARG A 66 -13.55 -17.38 -18.25
C ARG A 66 -13.74 -16.12 -17.39
N ASP A 67 -13.30 -16.20 -16.13
CA ASP A 67 -13.40 -15.09 -15.16
C ASP A 67 -12.12 -14.24 -15.10
N ALA A 68 -11.08 -14.60 -15.89
CA ALA A 68 -9.88 -13.80 -16.03
C ALA A 68 -10.19 -12.52 -16.82
N ARG A 69 -9.80 -11.40 -16.28
CA ARG A 69 -10.03 -10.06 -16.88
C ARG A 69 -8.78 -9.48 -17.51
N PHE A 70 -7.62 -9.95 -17.07
CA PHE A 70 -6.32 -9.48 -17.52
C PHE A 70 -5.36 -10.65 -17.74
N VAL A 71 -4.38 -10.40 -18.62
CA VAL A 71 -3.10 -11.12 -18.61
C VAL A 71 -2.06 -10.10 -18.18
N TYR A 72 -1.17 -10.47 -17.26
CA TYR A 72 -0.16 -9.57 -16.75
C TYR A 72 1.13 -10.30 -16.38
N ILE A 73 2.20 -9.55 -16.23
CA ILE A 73 3.53 -10.07 -15.93
C ILE A 73 4.00 -9.60 -14.57
N THR A 74 4.65 -10.47 -13.81
CA THR A 74 5.51 -10.07 -12.71
C THR A 74 6.81 -9.53 -13.32
N THR A 75 6.94 -8.19 -13.36
CA THR A 75 8.13 -7.56 -13.96
C THR A 75 9.39 -8.05 -13.27
N PRO A 76 10.32 -8.72 -13.98
CA PRO A 76 11.51 -9.31 -13.35
C PRO A 76 12.54 -8.25 -12.96
N ALA A 77 13.38 -8.56 -11.96
CA ALA A 77 14.51 -7.73 -11.58
C ALA A 77 15.42 -7.42 -12.79
N GLY A 78 16.00 -6.23 -12.84
CA GLY A 78 16.81 -5.74 -13.95
C GLY A 78 16.00 -5.27 -15.17
N TYR A 79 14.66 -5.22 -15.07
CA TYR A 79 13.77 -4.71 -16.11
C TYR A 79 12.71 -3.77 -15.54
N LEU A 80 12.19 -2.90 -16.41
CA LEU A 80 11.11 -1.99 -16.13
C LEU A 80 9.96 -2.21 -17.13
N PRO A 81 8.70 -2.07 -16.72
CA PRO A 81 7.59 -2.02 -17.67
C PRO A 81 7.63 -0.69 -18.44
N VAL A 82 7.08 -0.67 -19.65
CA VAL A 82 6.75 0.58 -20.31
C VAL A 82 5.76 1.36 -19.44
N ARG A 83 5.86 2.69 -19.43
CA ARG A 83 4.94 3.56 -18.67
C ARG A 83 4.06 4.38 -19.59
N LYS A 84 2.84 4.62 -19.16
CA LYS A 84 1.98 5.69 -19.67
C LYS A 84 1.72 6.64 -18.50
N HIS A 85 2.33 7.82 -18.52
CA HIS A 85 2.35 8.72 -17.37
C HIS A 85 3.01 8.03 -16.14
N SER A 86 2.42 8.16 -14.97
CA SER A 86 2.84 7.44 -13.76
C SER A 86 2.40 5.97 -13.72
N LEU A 87 1.67 5.46 -14.74
CA LEU A 87 1.12 4.10 -14.77
C LEU A 87 2.12 3.12 -15.40
N PRO A 88 2.60 2.09 -14.67
CA PRO A 88 3.36 0.98 -15.23
C PRO A 88 2.46 0.07 -16.09
N CYS A 89 2.87 -0.25 -17.32
CA CYS A 89 2.11 -1.07 -18.27
C CYS A 89 2.57 -2.54 -18.21
N TYR A 90 2.24 -3.24 -17.16
CA TYR A 90 2.57 -4.66 -16.94
C TYR A 90 1.40 -5.59 -17.25
N TYR A 91 0.25 -5.08 -17.65
CA TYR A 91 -0.99 -5.84 -17.88
C TYR A 91 -1.64 -5.49 -19.20
N GLN A 92 -2.48 -6.39 -19.70
CA GLN A 92 -3.41 -6.17 -20.82
C GLN A 92 -4.77 -6.77 -20.45
N ARG A 93 -5.84 -6.07 -20.82
CA ARG A 93 -7.21 -6.56 -20.62
C ARG A 93 -7.54 -7.64 -21.63
N ILE A 94 -8.17 -8.73 -21.16
CA ILE A 94 -8.70 -9.78 -22.05
C ILE A 94 -9.99 -9.25 -22.69
N ASP A 95 -9.96 -9.08 -24.01
CA ASP A 95 -11.08 -8.57 -24.82
C ASP A 95 -12.01 -9.67 -25.38
N GLY A 96 -11.59 -10.92 -25.27
CA GLY A 96 -12.30 -12.08 -25.80
C GLY A 96 -12.12 -12.30 -27.33
N GLU A 97 -11.48 -11.38 -28.02
CA GLU A 97 -11.21 -11.44 -29.47
C GLU A 97 -9.79 -11.93 -29.76
N SER A 98 -8.81 -11.40 -29.00
CA SER A 98 -7.41 -11.79 -29.11
C SER A 98 -7.09 -13.00 -28.24
N GLN A 99 -6.24 -13.89 -28.76
CA GLN A 99 -5.62 -14.97 -27.97
C GLN A 99 -4.13 -14.71 -27.73
N THR A 100 -3.61 -13.57 -28.19
CA THR A 100 -2.19 -13.22 -28.12
C THR A 100 -2.01 -11.90 -27.42
N TYR A 101 -1.22 -11.90 -26.33
CA TYR A 101 -0.91 -10.75 -25.51
C TYR A 101 0.60 -10.65 -25.33
N ASP A 102 1.23 -9.70 -26.04
CA ASP A 102 2.68 -9.47 -26.03
C ASP A 102 3.04 -8.35 -25.05
N PHE A 103 4.15 -8.52 -24.33
CA PHE A 103 4.67 -7.53 -23.40
C PHE A 103 6.05 -7.03 -23.83
N THR A 104 6.27 -5.73 -23.66
CA THR A 104 7.56 -5.11 -23.90
C THR A 104 8.14 -4.61 -22.60
N LEU A 105 9.36 -5.04 -22.30
CA LEU A 105 10.13 -4.58 -21.16
C LEU A 105 11.27 -3.67 -21.60
N ILE A 106 11.67 -2.76 -20.73
CA ILE A 106 12.84 -1.89 -20.87
C ILE A 106 13.92 -2.45 -19.96
N LYS A 107 15.16 -2.58 -20.46
CA LYS A 107 16.27 -2.96 -19.60
C LYS A 107 16.51 -1.84 -18.59
N ASN A 108 16.51 -2.19 -17.30
CA ASN A 108 16.89 -1.22 -16.28
C ASN A 108 18.37 -0.87 -16.41
N SER A 109 18.67 0.42 -16.58
CA SER A 109 20.04 0.93 -16.67
C SER A 109 20.67 1.18 -15.31
N LYS A 110 19.85 1.19 -14.25
CA LYS A 110 20.28 1.39 -12.86
C LYS A 110 20.46 0.05 -12.17
N ASN A 111 21.26 0.03 -11.11
CA ASN A 111 21.32 -1.11 -10.20
C ASN A 111 20.03 -1.15 -9.37
N ASP A 112 19.24 -2.19 -9.53
CA ASP A 112 18.00 -2.38 -8.77
C ASP A 112 18.17 -3.28 -7.52
N ILE A 113 19.40 -3.75 -7.25
CA ILE A 113 19.76 -4.41 -5.97
C ILE A 113 19.68 -3.39 -4.83
N ASP A 114 20.18 -2.17 -5.12
CA ASP A 114 20.05 -1.01 -4.23
C ASP A 114 19.02 -0.07 -4.85
N HIS A 115 17.91 0.15 -4.16
CA HIS A 115 16.84 1.00 -4.66
C HIS A 115 16.07 1.66 -3.52
N ILE A 116 15.27 2.66 -3.87
CA ILE A 116 14.44 3.39 -2.94
C ILE A 116 12.99 3.30 -3.42
N PHE A 117 12.08 3.14 -2.50
CA PHE A 117 10.67 3.34 -2.79
C PHE A 117 10.00 4.20 -1.73
N LEU A 118 8.96 4.91 -2.15
CA LEU A 118 8.14 5.72 -1.27
C LEU A 118 6.80 5.03 -1.04
N VAL A 119 6.26 5.17 0.16
CA VAL A 119 4.94 4.63 0.52
C VAL A 119 4.03 5.79 0.88
N GLN A 120 2.92 5.91 0.18
CA GLN A 120 1.84 6.85 0.50
C GLN A 120 0.52 6.11 0.61
N SER A 121 -0.47 6.72 1.25
CA SER A 121 -1.84 6.19 1.35
C SER A 121 -2.84 7.31 1.58
N ASP A 122 -4.11 7.04 1.34
CA ASP A 122 -5.21 7.91 1.73
C ASP A 122 -5.09 9.32 1.17
N VAL A 123 -4.89 9.42 -0.14
CA VAL A 123 -4.89 10.70 -0.88
C VAL A 123 -6.28 11.32 -0.89
N GLN A 124 -7.32 10.51 -1.06
CA GLN A 124 -8.75 10.83 -0.91
C GLN A 124 -9.17 12.12 -1.59
N VAL A 125 -8.79 12.32 -2.86
CA VAL A 125 -9.27 13.47 -3.63
C VAL A 125 -10.73 13.28 -4.05
N ALA A 126 -11.56 14.28 -3.75
CA ALA A 126 -13.00 14.26 -4.06
C ALA A 126 -13.47 15.53 -4.80
N LYS A 127 -12.63 16.56 -4.89
CA LYS A 127 -12.92 17.86 -5.53
C LYS A 127 -11.62 18.54 -5.99
N GLU A 128 -11.76 19.61 -6.78
CA GLU A 128 -10.61 20.33 -7.38
C GLU A 128 -9.63 20.88 -6.34
N SER A 129 -10.12 21.36 -5.20
CA SER A 129 -9.24 21.88 -4.13
C SER A 129 -8.34 20.78 -3.54
N ASP A 130 -8.80 19.53 -3.53
CA ASP A 130 -8.05 18.40 -3.00
C ASP A 130 -6.94 18.01 -4.00
N ILE A 131 -7.23 18.07 -5.31
CA ILE A 131 -6.21 17.91 -6.36
C ILE A 131 -5.11 18.97 -6.21
N ALA A 132 -5.47 20.23 -5.96
CA ALA A 132 -4.49 21.29 -5.71
C ALA A 132 -3.63 21.01 -4.46
N GLY A 133 -4.24 20.47 -3.40
CA GLY A 133 -3.54 19.98 -2.20
C GLY A 133 -2.56 18.85 -2.53
N TYR A 134 -3.01 17.87 -3.31
CA TYR A 134 -2.19 16.75 -3.73
C TYR A 134 -1.02 17.19 -4.63
N VAL A 135 -1.22 18.12 -5.55
CA VAL A 135 -0.12 18.70 -6.34
C VAL A 135 0.92 19.38 -5.45
N LYS A 136 0.50 20.13 -4.42
CA LYS A 136 1.42 20.74 -3.45
C LYS A 136 2.20 19.67 -2.67
N TYR A 137 1.54 18.59 -2.25
CA TYR A 137 2.19 17.42 -1.64
C TYR A 137 3.25 16.83 -2.58
N LEU A 138 2.90 16.55 -3.84
CA LEU A 138 3.81 16.01 -4.83
C LEU A 138 5.00 16.92 -5.14
N GLN A 139 4.86 18.24 -5.00
CA GLN A 139 5.97 19.18 -5.13
C GLN A 139 7.01 19.00 -4.01
N ASP A 140 6.59 18.73 -2.76
CA ASP A 140 7.51 18.37 -1.68
C ASP A 140 8.22 17.05 -1.96
N VAL A 141 7.48 16.03 -2.41
CA VAL A 141 8.03 14.73 -2.83
C VAL A 141 9.08 14.94 -3.93
N HIS A 142 8.76 15.70 -4.96
CA HIS A 142 9.67 16.01 -6.07
C HIS A 142 10.95 16.72 -5.60
N GLN A 143 10.82 17.71 -4.69
CA GLN A 143 11.96 18.40 -4.12
C GLN A 143 12.85 17.46 -3.29
N TYR A 144 12.24 16.57 -2.50
CA TYR A 144 12.97 15.58 -1.71
C TYR A 144 13.76 14.63 -2.62
N ILE A 145 13.10 14.08 -3.65
CA ILE A 145 13.74 13.19 -4.64
C ILE A 145 14.96 13.87 -5.27
N ASN A 146 14.78 15.07 -5.79
CA ASN A 146 15.86 15.80 -6.49
C ASN A 146 17.05 16.16 -5.60
N LYS A 147 16.81 16.41 -4.30
CA LYS A 147 17.86 16.78 -3.36
C LYS A 147 18.59 15.58 -2.75
N GLN A 148 17.84 14.50 -2.46
CA GLN A 148 18.33 13.40 -1.62
C GLN A 148 18.56 12.10 -2.38
N ILE A 149 17.89 11.89 -3.52
CA ILE A 149 17.94 10.65 -4.28
C ILE A 149 18.63 10.91 -5.62
N LYS A 150 19.85 10.43 -5.73
CA LYS A 150 20.65 10.57 -6.95
C LYS A 150 20.94 9.19 -7.52
N ASN A 151 20.54 8.99 -8.78
CA ASN A 151 20.83 7.79 -9.57
C ASN A 151 20.26 6.46 -9.05
N ASP A 152 19.44 6.47 -7.97
CA ASP A 152 18.79 5.26 -7.50
C ASP A 152 17.56 4.92 -8.35
N GLU A 153 17.21 3.65 -8.43
CA GLU A 153 15.91 3.21 -8.91
C GLU A 153 14.85 3.67 -7.91
N LEU A 154 13.74 4.22 -8.41
CA LEU A 154 12.73 4.85 -7.56
C LEU A 154 11.32 4.59 -8.09
N PHE A 155 10.40 4.29 -7.20
CA PHE A 155 8.97 4.19 -7.46
C PHE A 155 8.15 4.53 -6.20
N ILE A 156 6.83 4.68 -6.36
CA ILE A 156 5.89 4.83 -5.25
C ILE A 156 5.01 3.59 -5.18
N LEU A 157 4.74 3.11 -3.96
CA LEU A 157 3.61 2.28 -3.60
C LEU A 157 2.54 3.16 -2.98
N ASP A 158 1.35 3.17 -3.56
CA ASP A 158 0.17 3.85 -3.04
C ASP A 158 -0.76 2.80 -2.44
N CYS A 159 -0.94 2.85 -1.12
CA CYS A 159 -1.68 1.84 -0.36
C CYS A 159 -3.21 2.02 -0.40
N GLY A 160 -3.74 2.79 -1.36
CA GLY A 160 -5.18 2.88 -1.60
C GLY A 160 -5.85 4.12 -1.03
N ASP A 161 -7.17 4.18 -1.21
CA ASP A 161 -7.99 5.36 -0.97
C ASP A 161 -7.47 6.58 -1.74
N ILE A 162 -7.32 6.37 -3.04
CA ILE A 162 -6.87 7.37 -4.01
C ILE A 162 -7.88 8.50 -4.11
N VAL A 163 -9.17 8.13 -4.16
CA VAL A 163 -10.29 9.08 -4.21
C VAL A 163 -11.20 8.95 -2.99
N GLY A 164 -11.95 10.01 -2.68
CA GLY A 164 -12.93 10.02 -1.61
C GLY A 164 -14.34 9.66 -2.09
N ASN A 165 -14.61 8.40 -2.47
CA ASN A 165 -15.86 7.91 -3.06
C ASN A 165 -16.23 8.59 -4.40
N THR A 166 -15.26 9.09 -5.14
CA THR A 166 -15.49 9.85 -6.37
C THR A 166 -14.60 9.34 -7.51
N PRO A 167 -14.88 8.15 -8.08
CA PRO A 167 -14.04 7.53 -9.13
C PRO A 167 -13.81 8.40 -10.36
N SER A 168 -14.66 9.40 -10.63
CA SER A 168 -14.45 10.38 -11.70
C SER A 168 -13.18 11.24 -11.53
N PHE A 169 -12.57 11.25 -10.33
CA PHE A 169 -11.31 11.94 -10.07
C PHE A 169 -10.07 11.08 -10.33
N PHE A 170 -10.19 9.81 -10.68
CA PHE A 170 -9.03 8.96 -11.01
C PHE A 170 -8.16 9.57 -12.13
N SER A 171 -8.77 10.10 -13.18
CA SER A 171 -8.03 10.76 -14.28
C SER A 171 -7.23 11.97 -13.79
N LYS A 172 -7.81 12.81 -12.94
CA LYS A 172 -7.15 13.99 -12.37
C LYS A 172 -6.03 13.63 -11.39
N TYR A 173 -6.23 12.58 -10.60
CA TYR A 173 -5.19 12.03 -9.75
C TYR A 173 -3.99 11.52 -10.57
N ILE A 174 -4.24 10.78 -11.67
CA ILE A 174 -3.18 10.31 -12.59
C ILE A 174 -2.42 11.49 -13.17
N GLU A 175 -3.14 12.51 -13.69
CA GLU A 175 -2.55 13.72 -14.26
C GLU A 175 -1.72 14.47 -13.21
N ALA A 176 -2.21 14.63 -11.98
CA ALA A 176 -1.47 15.23 -10.88
C ALA A 176 -0.18 14.45 -10.56
N SER A 177 -0.25 13.12 -10.58
CA SER A 177 0.90 12.24 -10.31
C SER A 177 2.04 12.38 -11.33
N ASP A 178 1.81 12.96 -12.50
CA ASP A 178 2.86 13.18 -13.51
C ASP A 178 3.90 14.22 -13.10
N VAL A 179 3.59 15.06 -12.09
CA VAL A 179 4.53 16.06 -11.54
C VAL A 179 5.85 15.44 -11.09
N ILE A 180 5.82 14.19 -10.62
CA ILE A 180 7.01 13.51 -10.07
C ILE A 180 7.76 12.64 -11.07
N ASP A 181 7.20 12.36 -12.24
CA ASP A 181 7.79 11.55 -13.34
C ASP A 181 8.42 10.20 -12.91
N ILE A 182 7.85 9.54 -11.92
CA ILE A 182 8.24 8.20 -11.48
C ILE A 182 7.04 7.24 -11.52
N PRO A 183 7.28 5.91 -11.62
CA PRO A 183 6.19 4.95 -11.60
C PRO A 183 5.49 4.91 -10.23
N VAL A 184 4.16 4.85 -10.26
CA VAL A 184 3.33 4.65 -9.07
C VAL A 184 2.57 3.34 -9.23
N TYR A 185 2.78 2.40 -8.32
CA TYR A 185 2.04 1.15 -8.21
C TYR A 185 0.93 1.35 -7.19
N ARG A 186 -0.29 0.97 -7.52
CA ARG A 186 -1.48 1.36 -6.77
C ARG A 186 -2.23 0.17 -6.23
N THR A 187 -2.56 0.24 -4.95
CA THR A 187 -3.51 -0.63 -4.28
C THR A 187 -4.90 0.03 -4.34
N ILE A 188 -5.95 -0.76 -4.40
CA ILE A 188 -7.30 -0.25 -4.26
C ILE A 188 -7.63 -0.08 -2.77
N GLY A 189 -8.29 1.03 -2.40
CA GLY A 189 -8.85 1.25 -1.08
C GLY A 189 -10.38 1.13 -1.08
N ASN A 190 -10.99 1.21 0.09
CA ASN A 190 -12.45 1.11 0.21
C ASN A 190 -13.18 2.30 -0.42
N HIS A 191 -12.59 3.50 -0.43
CA HIS A 191 -13.16 4.66 -1.09
C HIS A 191 -12.98 4.67 -2.62
N ASP A 192 -12.17 3.76 -3.17
CA ASP A 192 -11.96 3.58 -4.61
C ASP A 192 -12.99 2.63 -5.24
N MET A 193 -13.83 1.97 -4.42
CA MET A 193 -14.85 1.03 -4.86
C MET A 193 -16.16 1.73 -5.23
N GLU A 194 -16.95 1.07 -6.09
CA GLU A 194 -18.33 1.46 -6.39
C GLU A 194 -19.31 0.79 -5.43
N TYR A 195 -20.01 1.59 -4.65
CA TYR A 195 -21.08 1.12 -3.75
C TYR A 195 -22.44 1.06 -4.45
N GLY A 196 -23.26 0.09 -4.07
CA GLY A 196 -24.57 -0.13 -4.66
C GLY A 196 -24.58 -1.02 -5.90
N VAL A 197 -23.43 -1.56 -6.27
CA VAL A 197 -23.28 -2.56 -7.32
C VAL A 197 -23.75 -3.94 -6.87
N ARG A 198 -23.88 -4.87 -7.83
CA ARG A 198 -24.48 -6.19 -7.63
C ARG A 198 -23.63 -7.13 -6.76
N SER A 199 -22.31 -7.07 -6.86
CA SER A 199 -21.39 -8.01 -6.19
C SER A 199 -20.00 -7.44 -6.01
N TYR A 200 -19.18 -8.14 -5.26
CA TYR A 200 -17.77 -7.81 -5.04
C TYR A 200 -17.01 -7.60 -6.36
N GLU A 201 -17.18 -8.49 -7.34
CA GLU A 201 -16.48 -8.41 -8.64
C GLU A 201 -16.89 -7.18 -9.47
N HIS A 202 -18.00 -6.54 -9.12
CA HIS A 202 -18.44 -5.30 -9.75
C HIS A 202 -17.94 -4.04 -9.03
N SER A 203 -17.59 -4.15 -7.74
CA SER A 203 -17.22 -3.00 -6.92
C SER A 203 -15.90 -2.34 -7.34
N TYR A 204 -14.99 -3.11 -7.93
CA TYR A 204 -13.66 -2.64 -8.33
C TYR A 204 -13.48 -2.47 -9.85
N LYS A 205 -14.56 -2.56 -10.65
CA LYS A 205 -14.45 -2.47 -12.13
C LYS A 205 -13.91 -1.13 -12.60
N THR A 206 -14.39 -0.04 -12.05
CA THR A 206 -13.93 1.29 -12.43
C THR A 206 -12.46 1.49 -12.06
N PHE A 207 -12.02 0.99 -10.89
CA PHE A 207 -10.60 0.99 -10.55
C PHE A 207 -9.76 0.23 -11.58
N GLU A 208 -10.19 -0.97 -11.97
CA GLU A 208 -9.49 -1.78 -12.97
C GLU A 208 -9.46 -1.14 -14.37
N ASP A 209 -10.45 -0.31 -14.72
CA ASP A 209 -10.46 0.40 -15.99
C ASP A 209 -9.37 1.47 -16.08
N TYR A 210 -8.94 2.03 -14.92
CA TYR A 210 -7.88 3.02 -14.84
C TYR A 210 -6.51 2.41 -14.52
N PHE A 211 -6.45 1.45 -13.60
CA PHE A 211 -5.21 1.00 -12.96
C PHE A 211 -4.83 -0.46 -13.24
N GLY A 212 -5.73 -1.25 -13.83
CA GLY A 212 -5.50 -2.66 -14.12
C GLY A 212 -5.87 -3.60 -12.97
N PRO A 213 -5.23 -4.79 -12.89
CA PRO A 213 -5.59 -5.81 -11.91
C PRO A 213 -5.46 -5.32 -10.48
N ILE A 214 -6.38 -5.78 -9.61
CA ILE A 214 -6.43 -5.40 -8.18
C ILE A 214 -5.47 -6.20 -7.29
N TYR A 215 -4.79 -7.19 -7.85
CA TYR A 215 -3.67 -7.89 -7.24
C TYR A 215 -2.64 -8.24 -8.31
N TYR A 216 -1.38 -8.04 -8.00
CA TYR A 216 -0.24 -8.23 -8.90
C TYR A 216 1.08 -8.16 -8.13
N SER A 217 2.18 -8.52 -8.81
CA SER A 217 3.52 -8.46 -8.25
C SER A 217 4.56 -7.92 -9.22
N PHE A 218 5.72 -7.53 -8.70
CA PHE A 218 6.90 -7.18 -9.47
C PHE A 218 8.16 -7.30 -8.62
N ASN A 219 9.32 -7.39 -9.26
CA ASN A 219 10.61 -7.54 -8.60
C ASN A 219 11.51 -6.32 -8.79
N ARG A 220 12.32 -6.01 -7.76
CA ARG A 220 13.47 -5.12 -7.84
C ARG A 220 14.62 -5.75 -7.04
N GLY A 221 15.75 -6.05 -7.71
CA GLY A 221 16.87 -6.72 -7.08
C GLY A 221 16.46 -8.00 -6.36
N LYS A 222 16.69 -8.05 -5.06
CA LYS A 222 16.29 -9.14 -4.16
C LYS A 222 15.03 -8.83 -3.36
N ALA A 223 14.17 -7.98 -3.86
CA ALA A 223 12.90 -7.67 -3.24
C ALA A 223 11.73 -7.99 -4.19
N HIS A 224 10.73 -8.65 -3.66
CA HIS A 224 9.48 -8.99 -4.31
C HIS A 224 8.35 -8.14 -3.73
N TYR A 225 7.66 -7.41 -4.59
CA TYR A 225 6.59 -6.48 -4.26
C TYR A 225 5.26 -7.05 -4.71
N ILE A 226 4.33 -7.13 -3.79
CA ILE A 226 3.00 -7.69 -3.99
C ILE A 226 1.99 -6.59 -3.68
N VAL A 227 0.98 -6.46 -4.50
CA VAL A 227 -0.20 -5.63 -4.24
C VAL A 227 -1.40 -6.55 -4.12
N LEU A 228 -2.20 -6.39 -3.07
CA LEU A 228 -3.41 -7.18 -2.82
C LEU A 228 -4.61 -6.29 -2.57
N ASN A 229 -5.78 -6.70 -3.02
CA ASN A 229 -7.05 -6.14 -2.58
C ASN A 229 -7.55 -6.89 -1.35
N ASN A 230 -7.71 -6.19 -0.25
CA ASN A 230 -8.34 -6.70 0.97
C ASN A 230 -9.62 -5.94 1.36
N ASN A 231 -10.17 -5.17 0.42
CA ASN A 231 -11.46 -4.48 0.58
C ASN A 231 -12.57 -5.33 0.00
N TYR A 232 -13.18 -6.17 0.81
CA TYR A 232 -14.23 -7.08 0.35
C TYR A 232 -15.61 -6.44 0.44
N TYR A 233 -16.18 -6.05 -0.71
CA TYR A 233 -17.52 -5.47 -0.78
C TYR A 233 -18.60 -6.52 -0.43
N ILE A 234 -19.46 -6.20 0.50
CA ILE A 234 -20.57 -7.06 0.94
C ILE A 234 -21.87 -6.66 0.23
N ASN A 235 -22.32 -5.44 0.47
CA ASN A 235 -23.54 -4.89 -0.12
C ASN A 235 -23.67 -3.38 0.18
N ARG A 236 -24.74 -2.77 -0.33
CA ARG A 236 -25.01 -1.34 -0.16
C ARG A 236 -25.07 -0.88 1.32
N ASN A 237 -25.59 -1.71 2.22
CA ASN A 237 -25.85 -1.31 3.61
C ASN A 237 -24.61 -1.52 4.50
N TYR A 238 -23.97 -2.70 4.39
CA TYR A 238 -22.78 -3.04 5.19
C TYR A 238 -21.46 -2.61 4.52
N ARG A 239 -21.54 -2.16 3.25
CA ARG A 239 -20.40 -1.73 2.44
C ARG A 239 -19.35 -2.82 2.28
N TYR A 240 -18.36 -2.90 3.16
CA TYR A 240 -17.20 -3.78 3.04
C TYR A 240 -16.72 -4.28 4.41
N ILE A 241 -15.83 -5.27 4.35
CA ILE A 241 -14.98 -5.72 5.45
C ILE A 241 -13.53 -5.84 4.94
N GLY A 242 -12.56 -5.83 5.87
CA GLY A 242 -11.20 -6.27 5.58
C GLY A 242 -11.16 -7.78 5.39
N TYR A 243 -10.93 -8.27 4.15
CA TYR A 243 -10.90 -9.69 3.84
C TYR A 243 -10.19 -9.93 2.51
N ILE A 244 -9.28 -10.88 2.47
CA ILE A 244 -8.61 -11.34 1.24
C ILE A 244 -9.37 -12.55 0.71
N ASP A 245 -9.92 -12.48 -0.50
CA ASP A 245 -10.67 -13.60 -1.09
C ASP A 245 -9.77 -14.80 -1.43
N GLU A 246 -10.35 -15.98 -1.44
CA GLU A 246 -9.64 -17.25 -1.65
C GLU A 246 -8.87 -17.27 -2.98
N ARG A 247 -9.42 -16.70 -4.03
CA ARG A 247 -8.75 -16.63 -5.33
C ARG A 247 -7.46 -15.82 -5.26
N THR A 248 -7.48 -14.71 -4.53
CA THR A 248 -6.29 -13.86 -4.30
C THR A 248 -5.24 -14.60 -3.48
N LEU A 249 -5.64 -15.36 -2.43
CA LEU A 249 -4.72 -16.19 -1.65
C LEU A 249 -4.09 -17.30 -2.49
N GLN A 250 -4.87 -18.01 -3.29
CA GLN A 250 -4.37 -19.06 -4.20
C GLN A 250 -3.42 -18.51 -5.27
N TRP A 251 -3.72 -17.32 -5.80
CA TRP A 251 -2.81 -16.64 -6.72
C TRP A 251 -1.49 -16.28 -6.04
N LEU A 252 -1.55 -15.74 -4.81
CA LEU A 252 -0.38 -15.37 -4.02
C LEU A 252 0.53 -16.57 -3.74
N GLU A 253 -0.04 -17.72 -3.38
CA GLU A 253 0.73 -18.96 -3.20
C GLU A 253 1.50 -19.34 -4.47
N LYS A 254 0.83 -19.30 -5.64
CA LYS A 254 1.45 -19.60 -6.93
C LYS A 254 2.52 -18.57 -7.34
N ASP A 255 2.31 -17.30 -7.07
CA ASP A 255 3.28 -16.24 -7.36
C ASP A 255 4.55 -16.42 -6.53
N LEU A 256 4.40 -16.73 -5.25
CA LEU A 256 5.51 -16.97 -4.33
C LEU A 256 6.31 -18.26 -4.60
N GLU A 257 5.79 -19.21 -5.39
CA GLU A 257 6.57 -20.38 -5.85
C GLU A 257 7.79 -19.97 -6.68
N PHE A 258 7.76 -18.79 -7.32
CA PHE A 258 8.83 -18.26 -8.14
C PHE A 258 9.77 -17.31 -7.38
N VAL A 259 9.55 -17.10 -6.08
CA VAL A 259 10.32 -16.15 -5.26
C VAL A 259 11.28 -16.92 -4.34
N PRO A 260 12.61 -16.69 -4.46
CA PRO A 260 13.58 -17.29 -3.54
C PRO A 260 13.34 -16.87 -2.08
N LYS A 261 13.53 -17.80 -1.14
CA LYS A 261 13.28 -17.55 0.28
C LYS A 261 14.23 -16.54 0.94
N ASP A 262 15.35 -16.20 0.31
CA ASP A 262 16.29 -15.16 0.77
C ASP A 262 15.93 -13.75 0.27
N HIS A 263 14.79 -13.60 -0.41
CA HIS A 263 14.29 -12.30 -0.87
C HIS A 263 13.42 -11.63 0.20
N LEU A 264 13.50 -10.29 0.26
CA LEU A 264 12.53 -9.48 0.97
C LEU A 264 11.17 -9.57 0.25
N VAL A 265 10.09 -9.57 1.03
CA VAL A 265 8.73 -9.53 0.48
C VAL A 265 7.99 -8.31 1.06
N PHE A 266 7.51 -7.45 0.19
CA PHE A 266 6.66 -6.32 0.55
C PHE A 266 5.24 -6.58 0.05
N VAL A 267 4.26 -6.49 0.95
CA VAL A 267 2.84 -6.65 0.60
C VAL A 267 2.14 -5.33 0.84
N SER A 268 1.71 -4.67 -0.24
CA SER A 268 0.86 -3.48 -0.17
C SER A 268 -0.60 -3.89 -0.20
N MET A 269 -1.35 -3.51 0.82
CA MET A 269 -2.79 -3.66 0.91
C MET A 269 -3.37 -2.45 1.66
N HIS A 270 -4.66 -2.19 1.54
CA HIS A 270 -5.21 -0.96 2.10
C HIS A 270 -5.51 -1.09 3.60
N ILE A 271 -6.37 -2.06 3.95
CA ILE A 271 -6.84 -2.25 5.33
C ILE A 271 -5.74 -2.95 6.13
N PRO A 272 -5.41 -2.48 7.35
CA PRO A 272 -4.41 -3.12 8.21
C PRO A 272 -4.69 -4.61 8.44
N SER A 273 -3.63 -5.38 8.65
CA SER A 273 -3.75 -6.80 8.97
C SER A 273 -4.15 -7.04 10.43
N SER A 274 -3.94 -6.06 11.28
CA SER A 274 -4.37 -6.07 12.68
C SER A 274 -4.85 -4.68 13.10
N SER A 275 -5.56 -4.59 14.20
CA SER A 275 -6.09 -3.35 14.76
C SER A 275 -5.70 -3.20 16.22
N THR A 276 -5.54 -1.95 16.70
CA THR A 276 -5.39 -1.65 18.12
C THR A 276 -6.70 -1.82 18.91
N LYS A 277 -7.84 -1.93 18.21
CA LYS A 277 -9.15 -2.08 18.83
C LYS A 277 -9.37 -3.51 19.32
N GLU A 278 -9.90 -3.68 20.54
CA GLU A 278 -10.35 -4.99 21.00
C GLU A 278 -11.45 -5.53 20.07
N LEU A 279 -11.27 -6.78 19.62
CA LEU A 279 -12.23 -7.48 18.79
C LEU A 279 -13.54 -7.69 19.57
N GLN A 280 -14.63 -7.14 19.08
CA GLN A 280 -15.95 -7.50 19.58
C GLN A 280 -16.40 -8.79 18.89
N PHE A 281 -16.65 -9.83 19.67
CA PHE A 281 -17.12 -11.12 19.18
C PHE A 281 -18.40 -10.93 18.32
N ASN A 282 -18.40 -11.45 17.08
CA ASN A 282 -19.44 -11.32 16.06
C ASN A 282 -19.60 -9.93 15.39
N ALA A 283 -18.65 -9.00 15.56
CA ALA A 283 -18.65 -7.77 14.78
C ALA A 283 -17.95 -7.97 13.43
N LEU A 284 -18.51 -7.42 12.36
CA LEU A 284 -17.79 -7.24 11.10
C LEU A 284 -16.77 -6.12 11.32
N LEU A 285 -15.52 -6.38 10.99
CA LEU A 285 -14.42 -5.47 11.24
C LEU A 285 -14.00 -4.78 9.93
N PRO A 286 -14.48 -3.56 9.67
CA PRO A 286 -14.04 -2.81 8.49
C PRO A 286 -12.61 -2.27 8.64
N ASP A 287 -12.08 -2.20 9.88
CA ASP A 287 -10.82 -1.55 10.21
C ASP A 287 -9.62 -2.54 10.28
N GLU A 288 -9.87 -3.83 10.05
CA GLU A 288 -8.81 -4.85 10.04
C GLU A 288 -9.12 -5.99 9.05
N THR A 289 -8.08 -6.66 8.58
CA THR A 289 -8.20 -7.82 7.68
C THR A 289 -8.53 -9.08 8.47
N SER A 290 -9.80 -9.47 8.48
CA SER A 290 -10.33 -10.53 9.35
C SER A 290 -9.75 -11.94 9.12
N ASN A 291 -9.16 -12.20 7.94
CA ASN A 291 -8.45 -13.45 7.65
C ASN A 291 -6.94 -13.27 7.45
N ALA A 292 -6.33 -12.27 8.08
CA ALA A 292 -4.90 -11.98 7.96
C ALA A 292 -4.00 -13.16 8.37
N ALA A 293 -4.46 -14.04 9.24
CA ALA A 293 -3.73 -15.26 9.62
C ALA A 293 -3.36 -16.14 8.41
N SER A 294 -4.23 -16.22 7.40
CA SER A 294 -3.95 -16.95 6.15
C SER A 294 -2.80 -16.29 5.37
N LEU A 295 -2.76 -14.96 5.31
CA LEU A 295 -1.65 -14.21 4.71
C LEU A 295 -0.33 -14.48 5.47
N TYR A 296 -0.36 -14.45 6.81
CA TYR A 296 0.84 -14.70 7.62
C TYR A 296 1.38 -16.12 7.40
N ASP A 297 0.49 -17.12 7.27
CA ASP A 297 0.87 -18.51 6.98
C ASP A 297 1.55 -18.65 5.60
N ILE A 298 1.03 -17.99 4.57
CA ILE A 298 1.62 -17.99 3.22
C ILE A 298 3.00 -17.31 3.21
N LEU A 299 3.16 -16.23 3.99
CA LEU A 299 4.42 -15.48 4.06
C LEU A 299 5.51 -16.15 4.92
N LYS A 300 5.22 -17.25 5.61
CA LYS A 300 6.21 -17.96 6.43
C LYS A 300 7.49 -18.30 5.66
N GLY A 301 8.62 -17.98 6.27
CA GLY A 301 9.95 -18.23 5.72
C GLY A 301 10.47 -17.12 4.81
N TYR A 302 9.75 -16.01 4.65
CA TYR A 302 10.25 -14.76 4.08
C TYR A 302 10.46 -13.72 5.18
N ASP A 303 11.34 -12.77 4.92
CA ASP A 303 11.41 -11.50 5.65
C ASP A 303 10.39 -10.55 4.98
N ALA A 304 9.24 -10.37 5.64
CA ALA A 304 8.05 -9.78 5.04
C ALA A 304 7.61 -8.50 5.74
N HIS A 305 7.29 -7.49 4.94
CA HIS A 305 6.79 -6.19 5.38
C HIS A 305 5.41 -5.93 4.77
N LEU A 306 4.40 -5.77 5.61
CA LEU A 306 3.06 -5.34 5.20
C LEU A 306 3.02 -3.81 5.20
N LEU A 307 2.53 -3.22 4.13
CA LEU A 307 2.41 -1.78 3.94
C LEU A 307 0.93 -1.43 3.80
N THR A 308 0.38 -0.70 4.77
CA THR A 308 -1.05 -0.44 4.88
C THR A 308 -1.37 1.03 5.12
N GLY A 309 -2.63 1.41 4.96
CA GLY A 309 -3.16 2.74 5.18
C GLY A 309 -4.47 2.71 5.96
N HIS A 310 -5.55 3.32 5.41
CA HIS A 310 -6.93 3.22 5.89
C HIS A 310 -7.22 3.93 7.21
N SER A 311 -6.38 3.75 8.21
CA SER A 311 -6.60 4.26 9.56
C SER A 311 -6.36 5.77 9.69
N HIS A 312 -5.65 6.39 8.75
CA HIS A 312 -5.22 7.80 8.77
C HIS A 312 -4.31 8.15 9.95
N TYR A 313 -3.52 7.20 10.44
CA TYR A 313 -2.49 7.42 11.45
C TYR A 313 -1.31 6.48 11.26
N ASN A 314 -0.15 6.81 11.84
CA ASN A 314 1.01 5.93 11.82
C ASN A 314 0.93 4.89 12.93
N TRP A 315 1.24 3.65 12.55
CA TRP A 315 1.30 2.57 13.50
C TRP A 315 2.15 1.40 12.97
N ASN A 316 3.19 1.04 13.69
CA ASN A 316 4.07 -0.07 13.34
C ASN A 316 3.80 -1.25 14.27
N VAL A 317 3.65 -2.44 13.69
CA VAL A 317 3.45 -3.70 14.42
C VAL A 317 4.56 -4.67 14.08
N VAL A 318 5.30 -5.11 15.09
CA VAL A 318 6.28 -6.19 14.98
C VAL A 318 5.63 -7.48 15.44
N PHE A 319 5.24 -8.35 14.50
CA PHE A 319 4.65 -9.65 14.85
C PHE A 319 5.70 -10.66 15.32
N ASN A 320 6.84 -10.66 14.64
CA ASN A 320 8.02 -11.48 14.98
C ASN A 320 9.25 -10.96 14.21
N ASP A 321 10.37 -11.66 14.28
CA ASP A 321 11.65 -11.25 13.65
C ASP A 321 11.61 -11.16 12.13
N SER A 322 10.60 -11.74 11.47
CA SER A 322 10.48 -11.83 10.01
C SER A 322 9.15 -11.30 9.46
N LEU A 323 8.29 -10.73 10.29
CA LEU A 323 7.02 -10.14 9.86
C LEU A 323 6.74 -8.85 10.61
N MET A 324 6.63 -7.76 9.88
CA MET A 324 6.31 -6.43 10.41
C MET A 324 5.25 -5.75 9.53
N GLU A 325 4.35 -5.00 10.16
CA GLU A 325 3.41 -4.13 9.45
C GLU A 325 3.75 -2.65 9.69
N HIS A 326 3.65 -1.87 8.62
CA HIS A 326 3.81 -0.44 8.60
C HIS A 326 2.49 0.18 8.14
N ASN A 327 1.69 0.64 9.07
CA ASN A 327 0.51 1.42 8.75
C ASN A 327 0.92 2.89 8.63
N THR A 328 0.74 3.47 7.44
CA THR A 328 1.19 4.82 7.14
C THR A 328 0.08 5.85 7.32
N ALA A 329 0.44 7.02 7.80
CA ALA A 329 -0.47 8.15 7.94
C ALA A 329 -0.96 8.65 6.58
N ALA A 330 -2.13 9.30 6.59
CA ALA A 330 -2.81 9.77 5.39
C ALA A 330 -2.11 10.98 4.74
N VAL A 331 -1.97 10.94 3.41
CA VAL A 331 -1.53 12.09 2.60
C VAL A 331 -2.48 13.28 2.79
N CYS A 332 -3.78 13.03 2.86
CA CYS A 332 -4.78 14.09 3.04
C CYS A 332 -4.82 14.68 4.45
N GLY A 333 -4.05 14.14 5.41
CA GLY A 333 -4.09 14.58 6.81
C GLY A 333 -5.51 14.53 7.37
N THR A 334 -6.03 15.65 7.87
CA THR A 334 -7.43 15.80 8.24
C THR A 334 -8.29 16.16 7.02
N PHE A 335 -8.31 15.28 6.00
CA PHE A 335 -9.12 15.43 4.78
C PHE A 335 -8.92 16.77 4.07
N TRP A 336 -7.65 17.13 3.84
CA TRP A 336 -7.23 18.38 3.20
C TRP A 336 -7.63 19.67 3.96
N LYS A 337 -7.90 19.56 5.26
CA LYS A 337 -8.22 20.70 6.13
C LYS A 337 -7.02 21.15 6.97
N ALA A 338 -6.16 20.21 7.32
CA ALA A 338 -4.86 20.48 7.94
C ALA A 338 -3.85 19.40 7.54
N ASP A 339 -2.56 19.78 7.54
CA ASP A 339 -1.45 18.89 7.20
C ASP A 339 -1.02 18.04 8.42
N ILE A 340 -2.01 17.52 9.14
CA ILE A 340 -1.85 16.67 10.32
C ILE A 340 -2.96 15.62 10.37
N CYS A 341 -2.65 14.41 10.79
CA CYS A 341 -3.58 13.33 11.03
C CYS A 341 -4.18 13.39 12.43
N THR A 342 -5.18 12.56 12.70
CA THR A 342 -5.95 12.59 13.96
C THR A 342 -5.15 12.09 15.17
N ASP A 343 -4.03 11.41 14.96
CA ASP A 343 -3.04 10.97 15.96
C ASP A 343 -1.91 11.99 16.19
N GLY A 344 -1.90 13.10 15.45
CA GLY A 344 -0.86 14.12 15.48
C GLY A 344 0.30 13.88 14.50
N THR A 345 0.30 12.79 13.74
CA THR A 345 1.29 12.57 12.68
C THR A 345 1.10 13.61 11.58
N PRO A 346 2.15 14.34 11.16
CA PRO A 346 2.04 15.23 10.00
C PRO A 346 1.71 14.45 8.72
N SER A 347 1.00 15.07 7.76
CA SER A 347 0.91 14.54 6.41
C SER A 347 2.29 14.22 5.87
N GLY A 348 2.44 13.07 5.19
CA GLY A 348 3.76 12.66 4.75
C GLY A 348 3.76 11.33 4.01
N TYR A 349 4.93 10.71 3.96
CA TYR A 349 5.15 9.44 3.29
C TYR A 349 6.32 8.66 3.89
N GLY A 350 6.27 7.34 3.79
CA GLY A 350 7.40 6.48 4.11
C GLY A 350 8.49 6.55 3.05
N VAL A 351 9.75 6.54 3.46
CA VAL A 351 10.93 6.44 2.59
C VAL A 351 11.67 5.17 2.96
N TYR A 352 11.68 4.20 2.06
CA TYR A 352 12.28 2.89 2.25
C TYR A 352 13.51 2.75 1.37
N LYS A 353 14.64 2.33 1.96
CA LYS A 353 15.90 2.06 1.26
C LYS A 353 16.20 0.58 1.36
N VAL A 354 16.22 -0.08 0.22
CA VAL A 354 16.57 -1.50 0.09
C VAL A 354 18.00 -1.62 -0.39
N SER A 355 18.77 -2.50 0.23
CA SER A 355 20.13 -2.88 -0.19
C SER A 355 20.29 -4.39 -0.09
N GLY A 356 20.25 -5.07 -1.22
CA GLY A 356 20.21 -6.52 -1.29
C GLY A 356 18.94 -7.09 -0.64
N ASN A 357 19.10 -7.77 0.49
CA ASN A 357 18.00 -8.30 1.30
C ASN A 357 17.84 -7.56 2.64
N LYS A 358 18.25 -6.30 2.72
CA LYS A 358 18.06 -5.45 3.90
C LYS A 358 17.24 -4.24 3.53
N VAL A 359 16.40 -3.79 4.46
CA VAL A 359 15.61 -2.58 4.33
C VAL A 359 15.78 -1.68 5.54
N THR A 360 15.82 -0.38 5.29
CA THR A 360 15.71 0.67 6.31
C THR A 360 14.64 1.66 5.88
N TRP A 361 14.00 2.32 6.84
CA TRP A 361 12.92 3.26 6.55
C TRP A 361 12.92 4.45 7.50
N ALA A 362 12.30 5.53 7.04
CA ALA A 362 11.99 6.71 7.84
C ALA A 362 10.70 7.35 7.31
N TYR A 363 10.00 8.07 8.15
CA TYR A 363 8.85 8.86 7.73
C TYR A 363 9.28 10.26 7.31
N LYS A 364 8.78 10.76 6.19
CA LYS A 364 9.05 12.11 5.69
C LYS A 364 7.80 12.97 5.78
N SER A 365 7.76 13.86 6.77
CA SER A 365 6.70 14.86 6.92
C SER A 365 6.79 15.95 5.85
N ILE A 366 5.67 16.35 5.26
CA ILE A 366 5.60 17.42 4.25
C ILE A 366 6.07 18.73 4.85
N GLY A 367 6.90 19.46 4.11
CA GLY A 367 7.46 20.74 4.51
C GLY A 367 8.61 20.67 5.52
N TYR A 368 8.96 19.49 6.03
CA TYR A 368 10.01 19.30 7.02
C TYR A 368 11.17 18.47 6.46
N PRO A 369 12.38 18.58 7.03
CA PRO A 369 13.48 17.67 6.66
C PRO A 369 13.17 16.24 7.10
N ILE A 370 13.83 15.23 6.49
CA ILE A 370 13.67 13.81 6.84
C ILE A 370 14.06 13.52 8.31
N THR A 371 14.81 14.41 8.94
CA THR A 371 15.20 14.31 10.35
C THR A 371 14.10 14.70 11.33
N HIS A 372 12.98 15.24 10.85
CA HIS A 372 11.82 15.58 11.69
C HIS A 372 10.96 14.32 11.91
N GLN A 373 11.34 13.53 12.93
CA GLN A 373 10.73 12.24 13.23
C GLN A 373 9.80 12.27 14.46
N PHE A 374 9.73 13.41 15.14
CA PHE A 374 8.89 13.60 16.32
C PHE A 374 8.62 15.07 16.55
N ARG A 375 7.65 15.38 17.39
CA ARG A 375 7.31 16.74 17.85
C ARG A 375 7.27 16.78 19.37
N VAL A 376 7.74 17.87 19.96
CA VAL A 376 7.74 18.08 21.40
C VAL A 376 6.77 19.18 21.79
N TYR A 377 6.02 18.93 22.84
CA TYR A 377 5.08 19.86 23.45
C TYR A 377 5.56 20.27 24.84
N PRO A 378 5.55 21.60 25.16
CA PRO A 378 5.94 22.10 26.47
C PRO A 378 4.92 21.75 27.54
N VAL A 379 5.31 21.92 28.79
CA VAL A 379 4.41 21.90 29.96
C VAL A 379 3.20 22.81 29.70
N GLY A 380 2.01 22.34 30.03
CA GLY A 380 0.75 23.05 29.82
C GLY A 380 0.15 22.91 28.41
N ALA A 381 0.76 22.15 27.52
CA ALA A 381 0.21 21.88 26.19
C ALA A 381 -0.95 20.90 26.20
N SER A 382 -1.04 20.01 27.20
CA SER A 382 -2.11 19.03 27.36
C SER A 382 -2.94 19.35 28.60
N ASP A 383 -4.26 19.49 28.42
CA ASP A 383 -5.20 19.69 29.56
C ASP A 383 -5.26 18.45 30.46
N GLU A 384 -5.06 17.26 29.92
CA GLU A 384 -5.10 15.98 30.64
C GLU A 384 -3.80 15.74 31.44
N ARG A 385 -2.69 16.36 31.00
CA ARG A 385 -1.34 16.21 31.56
C ARG A 385 -0.63 17.57 31.62
N PRO A 386 -1.13 18.50 32.44
CA PRO A 386 -0.65 19.88 32.43
C PRO A 386 0.79 20.09 32.95
N GLU A 387 1.37 19.06 33.61
CA GLU A 387 2.74 19.13 34.14
C GLU A 387 3.76 18.40 33.25
N ASP A 388 3.29 17.70 32.22
CA ASP A 388 4.14 16.85 31.40
C ASP A 388 4.74 17.64 30.21
N ILE A 389 5.99 17.34 29.87
CA ILE A 389 6.54 17.49 28.53
C ILE A 389 6.09 16.24 27.76
N ILE A 390 5.55 16.45 26.56
CA ILE A 390 5.06 15.36 25.72
C ILE A 390 5.85 15.33 24.41
N ALA A 391 6.29 14.14 23.99
CA ALA A 391 6.84 13.90 22.68
C ALA A 391 5.91 12.96 21.90
N ASN A 392 5.55 13.33 20.66
CA ASN A 392 4.85 12.46 19.72
C ASN A 392 5.85 11.92 18.71
N VAL A 393 6.11 10.61 18.74
CA VAL A 393 7.12 9.91 17.92
C VAL A 393 6.40 8.97 16.95
N TRP A 394 5.88 9.54 15.87
CA TRP A 394 4.89 8.90 14.99
C TRP A 394 5.33 7.64 14.25
N ASN A 395 6.62 7.44 13.95
CA ASN A 395 7.10 6.22 13.29
C ASN A 395 7.75 5.21 14.26
N TRP A 396 7.38 5.30 15.54
CA TRP A 396 7.94 4.51 16.62
C TRP A 396 7.64 3.01 16.48
N ASP A 397 8.58 2.21 16.93
CA ASP A 397 8.43 0.79 17.25
C ASP A 397 9.22 0.46 18.52
N GLU A 398 9.08 -0.78 19.05
CA GLU A 398 9.64 -1.19 20.33
C GLU A 398 11.18 -1.14 20.44
N LEU A 399 11.89 -1.04 19.32
CA LEU A 399 13.35 -0.90 19.28
C LEU A 399 13.83 0.55 19.36
N TRP A 400 12.91 1.52 19.26
CA TRP A 400 13.26 2.93 19.39
C TRP A 400 13.45 3.30 20.87
N LYS A 401 14.34 4.29 21.11
CA LYS A 401 14.58 4.87 22.44
C LYS A 401 14.17 6.33 22.44
N VAL A 402 13.46 6.76 23.48
CA VAL A 402 13.06 8.14 23.70
C VAL A 402 13.56 8.56 25.05
N GLU A 403 14.56 9.45 25.08
CA GLU A 403 15.30 9.87 26.25
C GLU A 403 15.22 11.38 26.39
N TRP A 404 15.43 11.91 27.59
CA TRP A 404 15.36 13.33 27.81
C TRP A 404 16.45 13.85 28.75
N TYR A 405 16.73 15.15 28.58
CA TYR A 405 17.74 15.89 29.34
C TYR A 405 17.11 17.17 29.86
N GLU A 406 17.48 17.58 31.10
CA GLU A 406 17.09 18.81 31.74
C GLU A 406 18.35 19.62 32.02
N ASP A 407 18.45 20.86 31.44
CA ASP A 407 19.64 21.72 31.50
C ASP A 407 20.95 20.96 31.15
N GLY A 408 20.89 20.08 30.14
CA GLY A 408 22.00 19.26 29.66
C GLY A 408 22.29 18.01 30.51
N LYS A 409 21.60 17.80 31.62
CA LYS A 409 21.73 16.59 32.45
C LYS A 409 20.81 15.49 31.97
N TYR A 410 21.35 14.29 31.73
CA TYR A 410 20.56 13.10 31.40
C TYR A 410 19.60 12.70 32.51
N MET A 411 18.34 12.59 32.22
CA MET A 411 17.27 12.30 33.17
C MET A 411 16.69 10.88 33.02
N GLY A 412 16.99 10.19 31.92
CA GLY A 412 16.53 8.82 31.67
C GLY A 412 15.62 8.71 30.44
N ALA A 413 14.94 7.57 30.32
CA ALA A 413 13.93 7.32 29.31
C ALA A 413 12.64 8.09 29.64
N MET A 414 11.95 8.57 28.61
CA MET A 414 10.58 9.05 28.76
C MET A 414 9.61 7.88 28.92
N GLU A 415 8.54 8.10 29.66
CA GLU A 415 7.48 7.12 29.84
C GLU A 415 6.52 7.13 28.65
N ARG A 416 6.34 5.98 27.96
CA ARG A 416 5.32 5.82 26.92
C ARG A 416 3.92 5.77 27.54
N PHE A 417 2.96 6.40 26.88
CA PHE A 417 1.56 6.36 27.31
C PHE A 417 0.60 6.46 26.11
N GLU A 418 -0.60 5.96 26.29
CA GLU A 418 -1.71 6.16 25.37
C GLU A 418 -2.43 7.49 25.70
N GLY A 419 -2.64 8.34 24.69
CA GLY A 419 -3.27 9.63 24.88
C GLY A 419 -3.56 10.34 23.56
N TYR A 420 -4.09 11.55 23.67
CA TYR A 420 -4.33 12.44 22.54
C TYR A 420 -3.12 13.33 22.28
N ASP A 421 -2.75 13.48 21.01
CA ASP A 421 -1.80 14.49 20.60
C ASP A 421 -2.38 15.90 20.86
N PRO A 422 -1.65 16.81 21.53
CA PRO A 422 -2.17 18.13 21.89
C PRO A 422 -2.59 18.98 20.67
N GLU A 423 -1.81 18.95 19.57
CA GLU A 423 -2.12 19.73 18.37
C GLU A 423 -3.29 19.14 17.59
N ALA A 424 -3.34 17.81 17.43
CA ALA A 424 -4.46 17.13 16.80
C ALA A 424 -5.77 17.37 17.55
N LYS A 425 -5.73 17.39 18.89
CA LYS A 425 -6.90 17.70 19.73
C LYS A 425 -7.43 19.11 19.45
N ILE A 426 -6.55 20.11 19.35
CA ILE A 426 -6.92 21.50 19.04
C ILE A 426 -7.52 21.59 17.62
N ILE A 427 -6.81 21.03 16.62
CA ILE A 427 -7.20 21.14 15.21
C ILE A 427 -8.52 20.42 14.94
N CYS A 428 -8.68 19.19 15.41
CA CYS A 428 -9.92 18.42 15.20
C CYS A 428 -11.14 19.02 15.93
N SER A 429 -10.90 19.79 17.00
CA SER A 429 -11.96 20.49 17.75
C SER A 429 -12.37 21.82 17.09
N ASP A 430 -11.55 22.40 16.22
CA ASP A 430 -11.86 23.62 15.46
C ASP A 430 -12.80 23.28 14.28
N LYS A 431 -14.11 23.38 14.51
CA LYS A 431 -15.13 23.07 13.50
C LYS A 431 -15.31 24.17 12.43
N GLU A 432 -14.70 25.33 12.58
CA GLU A 432 -14.58 26.31 11.49
C GLU A 432 -13.57 25.85 10.43
N ARG A 433 -12.50 25.22 10.87
CA ARG A 433 -11.44 24.66 10.01
C ARG A 433 -11.78 23.26 9.55
N VAL A 434 -12.08 22.34 10.48
CA VAL A 434 -12.41 20.93 10.22
C VAL A 434 -13.93 20.78 10.25
N VAL A 435 -14.56 21.05 9.12
CA VAL A 435 -16.02 21.13 8.96
C VAL A 435 -16.75 19.77 9.07
N TYR A 436 -16.03 18.67 9.18
CA TYR A 436 -16.61 17.33 9.26
C TYR A 436 -16.77 16.89 10.72
N ASP A 437 -17.99 16.70 11.18
CA ASP A 437 -18.29 16.36 12.58
C ASP A 437 -17.71 15.02 13.03
N TRP A 438 -17.51 14.10 12.10
CA TRP A 438 -16.96 12.78 12.36
C TRP A 438 -15.44 12.75 12.52
N ILE A 439 -14.72 13.81 12.15
CA ILE A 439 -13.29 13.92 12.40
C ILE A 439 -13.05 14.31 13.86
N MET A 440 -12.49 13.38 14.60
CA MET A 440 -12.15 13.55 16.02
C MET A 440 -10.69 13.16 16.23
N PRO A 441 -10.00 13.74 17.23
CA PRO A 441 -8.68 13.26 17.60
C PRO A 441 -8.80 11.83 18.12
N ILE A 442 -7.82 10.98 17.81
CA ILE A 442 -7.75 9.63 18.32
C ILE A 442 -6.65 9.51 19.38
N LYS A 443 -6.81 8.55 20.28
CA LYS A 443 -5.70 8.16 21.15
C LYS A 443 -4.67 7.38 20.37
N THR A 444 -3.40 7.66 20.66
CA THR A 444 -2.28 6.97 20.04
C THR A 444 -1.31 6.47 21.09
N GLU A 445 -0.59 5.39 20.80
CA GLU A 445 0.38 4.74 21.69
C GLU A 445 1.82 5.22 21.49
N HIS A 446 2.07 6.11 20.52
CA HIS A 446 3.40 6.64 20.24
C HIS A 446 3.68 8.00 20.91
N LEU A 447 2.98 8.27 22.03
CA LEU A 447 3.24 9.41 22.90
C LEU A 447 4.15 9.03 24.06
N PHE A 448 5.06 9.95 24.40
CA PHE A 448 6.02 9.84 25.51
C PHE A 448 5.93 11.07 26.39
N ARG A 449 6.15 10.89 27.69
CA ARG A 449 6.06 11.95 28.66
C ARG A 449 7.21 11.97 29.64
N ALA A 450 7.52 13.14 30.17
CA ALA A 450 8.40 13.36 31.31
C ALA A 450 7.93 14.57 32.11
N ILE A 451 8.21 14.59 33.41
CA ILE A 451 7.88 15.71 34.31
C ILE A 451 9.18 16.43 34.66
N PRO A 452 9.39 17.68 34.18
CA PRO A 452 10.57 18.47 34.54
C PRO A 452 10.63 18.77 36.05
N THR A 453 11.83 18.74 36.60
CA THR A 453 12.05 19.12 37.99
C THR A 453 12.11 20.63 38.18
N ASN A 454 12.47 21.37 37.13
CA ASN A 454 12.53 22.82 37.11
C ASN A 454 11.66 23.35 35.94
N LYS A 455 10.64 24.15 36.28
CA LYS A 455 9.72 24.76 35.30
C LYS A 455 10.38 25.76 34.33
N ASN A 456 11.62 26.18 34.57
CA ASN A 456 12.36 27.10 33.69
C ASN A 456 13.51 26.42 32.94
N ALA A 457 13.67 25.10 33.10
CA ALA A 457 14.74 24.34 32.47
C ALA A 457 14.63 24.31 30.94
N GLU A 458 15.76 24.20 30.27
CA GLU A 458 15.82 23.79 28.87
C GLU A 458 15.72 22.25 28.80
N ILE A 459 14.70 21.75 28.13
CA ILE A 459 14.52 20.33 27.91
C ILE A 459 15.00 19.95 26.51
N GLU A 460 15.88 18.95 26.43
CA GLU A 460 16.25 18.30 25.16
C GLU A 460 15.68 16.87 25.14
N ILE A 461 14.91 16.55 24.11
CA ILE A 461 14.46 15.19 23.82
C ILE A 461 15.38 14.58 22.77
N CYS A 462 15.83 13.35 23.04
CA CYS A 462 16.71 12.59 22.17
C CYS A 462 16.00 11.29 21.79
N VAL A 463 15.68 11.13 20.51
CA VAL A 463 15.03 9.95 19.96
C VAL A 463 16.06 9.19 19.12
N THR A 464 16.23 7.88 19.41
CA THR A 464 17.10 7.00 18.62
C THR A 464 16.22 5.95 17.95
N ASP A 465 16.23 5.90 16.62
CA ASP A 465 15.47 4.88 15.87
C ASP A 465 16.13 3.49 15.92
N ARG A 466 15.45 2.48 15.40
CA ARG A 466 15.95 1.10 15.36
C ARG A 466 17.23 0.91 14.55
N PHE A 467 17.56 1.86 13.67
CA PHE A 467 18.78 1.85 12.84
C PHE A 467 19.94 2.62 13.47
N GLY A 468 19.73 3.21 14.65
CA GLY A 468 20.74 3.99 15.38
C GLY A 468 20.84 5.45 14.94
N ASN A 469 19.91 5.97 14.11
CA ASN A 469 19.85 7.38 13.81
C ASN A 469 19.34 8.16 15.03
N ILE A 470 19.94 9.32 15.32
CA ILE A 470 19.63 10.15 16.47
C ILE A 470 18.97 11.44 16.01
N TYR A 471 17.82 11.74 16.59
CA TYR A 471 17.03 12.96 16.36
C TYR A 471 16.92 13.72 17.69
N LYS A 472 17.07 15.05 17.63
CA LYS A 472 17.05 15.88 18.83
C LYS A 472 16.19 17.11 18.64
N GLU A 473 15.40 17.43 19.65
CA GLU A 473 14.60 18.65 19.69
C GLU A 473 14.67 19.27 21.10
N LYS A 474 14.74 20.61 21.15
CA LYS A 474 14.77 21.38 22.38
C LYS A 474 13.49 22.18 22.55
N VAL A 475 12.98 22.18 23.75
CA VAL A 475 11.82 22.97 24.14
C VAL A 475 12.07 23.68 25.47
N LYS A 476 11.55 24.90 25.62
CA LYS A 476 11.49 25.56 26.92
C LYS A 476 10.21 25.15 27.62
N THR A 477 10.30 24.89 28.92
CA THR A 477 9.16 24.47 29.74
C THR A 477 8.08 25.54 29.88
N ILE A 478 8.45 26.83 29.76
CA ILE A 478 7.53 28.00 29.78
C ILE A 478 7.87 28.90 28.62
N LYS A 479 6.81 29.40 27.95
CA LYS A 479 6.93 30.52 26.99
C LYS A 479 7.00 31.83 27.71
#